data_2f4633ae10a77e55219c614ca076fafa
#
_entry.id   2f4633ae10a77e55219c614ca076fafa
#
_cell.length_a   1.000
_cell.length_b   1.000
_cell.length_c   1.000
_cell.angle_alpha   90.00
_cell.angle_beta   90.00
_cell.angle_gamma   90.00
#
_symmetry.space_group_name_H-M   'P 1'
#
loop_
_entity.id
_entity.type
_entity.pdbx_description
1 polymer ?
#
loop_
_entity_poly.entity_id
_entity_poly.type
_entity_poly.pdbx_seq_one_letter_code
_entity_poly.pdbx_strand_id
1 'polypeptide(L)'
;MKKRQALLIGGRYRRPLAGVSAYIDAWGTFLCSSMGGCWRDDEVWDLSSWTVDDIRAAIKSARDNFYTMVIFAGHGEVRKDQYGFLRTYAWLNDDVAMSEHELNPGSERATLIMDCCRKVQLQLINESMEKYALDELVLNGVDTRKVYENELDMCETGFVKVYAADIGQSATDDESFSRTLIEGLRDAYVHGNMGRVVNIRDAVNLAGRILPPQQTPVYNGGRRLKHYPFAINPLVYE
;
A
#
# COMPACT_ATOMS: atom_id res chain seq x y z
N MET A 1 -21.19 1.28 -12.54
CA MET A 1 -19.72 1.44 -12.51
C MET A 1 -19.21 0.73 -11.27
N LYS A 2 -18.13 -0.05 -11.40
CA LYS A 2 -17.57 -0.80 -10.26
C LYS A 2 -16.90 0.19 -9.32
N LYS A 3 -17.32 0.20 -8.05
CA LYS A 3 -16.79 1.13 -7.06
C LYS A 3 -15.42 0.67 -6.58
N ARG A 4 -14.41 1.52 -6.75
CA ARG A 4 -13.07 1.36 -6.16
C ARG A 4 -12.88 2.37 -5.04
N GLN A 5 -12.06 2.06 -4.06
CA GLN A 5 -11.71 2.98 -2.99
C GLN A 5 -10.31 2.69 -2.46
N ALA A 6 -9.52 3.72 -2.25
CA ALA A 6 -8.26 3.68 -1.55
C ALA A 6 -8.39 4.43 -0.22
N LEU A 7 -8.00 3.78 0.87
CA LEU A 7 -8.00 4.34 2.23
C LEU A 7 -6.55 4.47 2.66
N LEU A 8 -6.05 5.70 2.74
CA LEU A 8 -4.68 6.03 3.12
C LEU A 8 -4.66 6.41 4.60
N ILE A 9 -3.84 5.73 5.41
CA ILE A 9 -3.83 5.87 6.86
C ILE A 9 -2.40 6.16 7.33
N GLY A 10 -2.13 7.38 7.75
CA GLY A 10 -0.89 7.76 8.42
C GLY A 10 -0.98 7.54 9.93
N GLY A 11 -0.12 6.71 10.49
CA GLY A 11 -0.04 6.48 11.92
C GLY A 11 0.55 7.67 12.69
N ARG A 12 -0.01 7.98 13.87
CA ARG A 12 0.37 9.15 14.71
C ARG A 12 0.89 8.75 16.09
N TYR A 13 1.48 7.56 16.22
CA TYR A 13 1.97 7.04 17.50
C TYR A 13 3.18 7.84 18.02
N ARG A 14 3.09 8.34 19.27
CA ARG A 14 4.10 9.11 20.05
C ARG A 14 4.58 10.38 19.35
N ARG A 15 5.29 10.26 18.25
CA ARG A 15 5.60 11.33 17.28
C ARG A 15 5.36 10.76 15.91
N PRO A 16 4.57 11.44 15.06
CA PRO A 16 4.47 11.03 13.67
C PRO A 16 5.89 10.92 13.11
N LEU A 17 6.20 9.81 12.46
CA LEU A 17 7.44 9.69 11.70
C LEU A 17 7.43 10.80 10.65
N ALA A 18 8.50 11.55 10.54
CA ALA A 18 8.56 12.77 9.72
C ALA A 18 8.19 12.53 8.25
N GLY A 19 8.39 11.29 7.76
CA GLY A 19 8.08 10.89 6.38
C GLY A 19 6.64 10.42 6.14
N VAL A 20 5.84 10.11 7.17
CA VAL A 20 4.51 9.51 6.98
C VAL A 20 3.59 10.36 6.12
N SER A 21 3.52 11.68 6.36
CA SER A 21 2.70 12.57 5.52
C SER A 21 3.17 12.54 4.06
N ALA A 22 4.48 12.60 3.81
CA ALA A 22 5.03 12.56 2.45
C ALA A 22 4.72 11.23 1.74
N TYR A 23 4.69 10.11 2.47
CA TYR A 23 4.30 8.82 1.89
C TYR A 23 2.82 8.77 1.54
N ILE A 24 1.95 9.28 2.40
CA ILE A 24 0.51 9.37 2.14
C ILE A 24 0.24 10.24 0.91
N ASP A 25 0.91 11.40 0.80
CA ASP A 25 0.82 12.29 -0.37
C ASP A 25 1.34 11.59 -1.65
N ALA A 26 2.46 10.88 -1.55
CA ALA A 26 3.02 10.12 -2.68
C ALA A 26 2.07 8.99 -3.14
N TRP A 27 1.42 8.28 -2.22
CA TRP A 27 0.41 7.28 -2.55
C TRP A 27 -0.80 7.90 -3.26
N GLY A 28 -1.32 9.03 -2.77
CA GLY A 28 -2.42 9.74 -3.41
C GLY A 28 -2.06 10.14 -4.84
N THR A 29 -0.91 10.77 -5.04
CA THR A 29 -0.38 11.17 -6.35
C THR A 29 -0.19 9.97 -7.28
N PHE A 30 0.43 8.88 -6.79
CA PHE A 30 0.65 7.66 -7.58
C PHE A 30 -0.67 7.06 -8.05
N LEU A 31 -1.63 6.84 -7.15
CA LEU A 31 -2.91 6.22 -7.48
C LEU A 31 -3.70 7.03 -8.52
N CYS A 32 -3.71 8.36 -8.40
CA CYS A 32 -4.40 9.24 -9.36
C CYS A 32 -3.68 9.33 -10.71
N SER A 33 -2.38 9.01 -10.77
CA SER A 33 -1.60 9.02 -12.01
C SER A 33 -2.03 7.92 -12.99
N SER A 34 -1.63 8.07 -14.27
CA SER A 34 -1.82 7.04 -15.29
C SER A 34 -1.13 5.72 -14.93
N MET A 35 0.01 5.78 -14.28
CA MET A 35 0.75 4.61 -13.81
C MET A 35 -0.02 3.88 -12.70
N GLY A 36 -0.60 4.58 -11.74
CA GLY A 36 -1.36 4.00 -10.62
C GLY A 36 -2.76 3.52 -10.98
N GLY A 37 -3.21 3.75 -12.22
CA GLY A 37 -4.51 3.29 -12.72
C GLY A 37 -5.61 4.35 -12.67
N CYS A 38 -5.27 5.63 -12.70
CA CYS A 38 -6.17 6.78 -12.80
C CYS A 38 -7.35 6.69 -11.82
N TRP A 39 -7.04 6.54 -10.53
CA TRP A 39 -8.08 6.66 -9.50
C TRP A 39 -8.59 8.10 -9.49
N ARG A 40 -9.84 8.29 -9.13
CA ARG A 40 -10.43 9.62 -9.00
C ARG A 40 -10.14 10.18 -7.62
N ASP A 41 -10.16 11.49 -7.47
CA ASP A 41 -9.96 12.15 -6.17
C ASP A 41 -11.00 11.70 -5.14
N ASP A 42 -12.25 11.44 -5.56
CA ASP A 42 -13.32 10.94 -4.69
C ASP A 42 -13.18 9.46 -4.31
N GLU A 43 -12.28 8.73 -4.97
CA GLU A 43 -11.96 7.32 -4.65
C GLU A 43 -10.77 7.19 -3.70
N VAL A 44 -9.98 8.25 -3.48
CA VAL A 44 -8.77 8.23 -2.64
C VAL A 44 -9.00 9.09 -1.39
N TRP A 45 -9.07 8.44 -0.24
CA TRP A 45 -9.35 9.11 1.02
C TRP A 45 -8.12 9.09 1.92
N ASP A 46 -7.59 10.27 2.25
CA ASP A 46 -6.60 10.43 3.31
C ASP A 46 -7.30 10.49 4.67
N LEU A 47 -7.11 9.44 5.45
CA LEU A 47 -7.70 9.28 6.79
C LEU A 47 -6.72 9.64 7.91
N SER A 48 -5.54 10.18 7.61
CA SER A 48 -4.47 10.40 8.58
C SER A 48 -4.86 11.40 9.69
N SER A 49 -5.80 12.33 9.41
CA SER A 49 -6.32 13.29 10.39
C SER A 49 -7.61 12.84 11.09
N TRP A 50 -8.18 11.69 10.68
CA TRP A 50 -9.48 11.22 11.18
C TRP A 50 -9.36 10.60 12.57
N THR A 51 -10.49 10.54 13.28
CA THR A 51 -10.55 9.78 14.53
C THR A 51 -10.49 8.28 14.27
N VAL A 52 -10.11 7.50 15.27
CA VAL A 52 -10.05 6.02 15.15
C VAL A 52 -11.42 5.45 14.77
N ASP A 53 -12.50 6.00 15.33
CA ASP A 53 -13.85 5.53 15.04
C ASP A 53 -14.29 5.90 13.62
N ASP A 54 -13.91 7.07 13.12
CA ASP A 54 -14.15 7.45 11.72
C ASP A 54 -13.36 6.56 10.76
N ILE A 55 -12.09 6.21 11.09
CA ILE A 55 -11.28 5.26 10.31
C ILE A 55 -11.98 3.88 10.28
N ARG A 56 -12.46 3.39 11.41
CA ARG A 56 -13.22 2.12 11.47
C ARG A 56 -14.50 2.19 10.63
N ALA A 57 -15.22 3.31 10.70
CA ALA A 57 -16.42 3.53 9.89
C ALA A 57 -16.11 3.55 8.40
N ALA A 58 -15.03 4.22 7.99
CA ALA A 58 -14.57 4.25 6.59
C ALA A 58 -14.21 2.85 6.08
N ILE A 59 -13.44 2.07 6.85
CA ILE A 59 -13.09 0.68 6.50
C ILE A 59 -14.36 -0.16 6.36
N LYS A 60 -15.29 -0.06 7.30
CA LYS A 60 -16.56 -0.79 7.25
C LYS A 60 -17.43 -0.39 6.06
N SER A 61 -17.47 0.89 5.70
CA SER A 61 -18.25 1.40 4.56
C SER A 61 -17.74 0.90 3.21
N ALA A 62 -16.48 0.49 3.14
CA ALA A 62 -15.86 -0.03 1.93
C ALA A 62 -16.24 -1.49 1.62
N ARG A 63 -17.02 -2.15 2.48
CA ARG A 63 -17.39 -3.57 2.35
C ARG A 63 -18.06 -3.91 1.01
N ASP A 64 -18.92 -3.04 0.53
CA ASP A 64 -19.69 -3.27 -0.70
C ASP A 64 -18.96 -2.79 -1.96
N ASN A 65 -17.69 -2.38 -1.84
CA ASN A 65 -16.89 -2.00 -2.98
C ASN A 65 -16.44 -3.22 -3.77
N PHE A 66 -16.29 -3.03 -5.06
CA PHE A 66 -15.72 -4.03 -5.96
C PHE A 66 -14.22 -4.26 -5.66
N TYR A 67 -13.49 -3.18 -5.34
CA TYR A 67 -12.08 -3.25 -4.93
C TYR A 67 -11.76 -2.17 -3.91
N THR A 68 -11.07 -2.54 -2.85
CA THR A 68 -10.56 -1.60 -1.86
C THR A 68 -9.06 -1.81 -1.65
N MET A 69 -8.30 -0.73 -1.68
CA MET A 69 -6.90 -0.71 -1.28
C MET A 69 -6.78 0.04 0.05
N VAL A 70 -6.26 -0.61 1.08
CA VAL A 70 -5.96 0.02 2.37
C VAL A 70 -4.45 0.13 2.47
N ILE A 71 -3.93 1.33 2.72
CA ILE A 71 -2.51 1.60 2.84
C ILE A 71 -2.29 2.24 4.20
N PHE A 72 -1.45 1.61 5.00
CA PHE A 72 -1.00 2.13 6.28
C PHE A 72 0.50 2.43 6.21
N ALA A 73 0.88 3.62 6.65
CA ALA A 73 2.29 4.02 6.86
C ALA A 73 2.46 4.53 8.29
N GLY A 74 3.45 4.01 9.02
CA GLY A 74 3.69 4.42 10.40
C GLY A 74 4.31 3.35 11.27
N HIS A 75 4.16 3.49 12.57
CA HIS A 75 4.65 2.48 13.51
C HIS A 75 3.80 1.21 13.50
N GLY A 76 4.46 0.06 13.55
CA GLY A 76 3.80 -1.23 13.68
C GLY A 76 4.61 -2.21 14.51
N GLU A 77 3.95 -3.26 14.93
CA GLU A 77 4.55 -4.35 15.69
C GLU A 77 3.84 -5.66 15.42
N VAL A 78 4.45 -6.76 15.86
CA VAL A 78 3.84 -8.09 15.83
C VAL A 78 3.51 -8.54 17.24
N ARG A 79 2.27 -8.98 17.44
CA ARG A 79 1.78 -9.57 18.69
C ARG A 79 1.12 -10.91 18.43
N LYS A 80 1.03 -11.75 19.45
CA LYS A 80 0.13 -12.91 19.43
C LYS A 80 -1.30 -12.44 19.69
N ASP A 81 -2.22 -12.89 18.84
CA ASP A 81 -3.65 -12.73 19.09
C ASP A 81 -4.11 -13.69 20.24
N GLN A 82 -5.39 -13.60 20.60
CA GLN A 82 -6.00 -14.45 21.63
C GLN A 82 -5.94 -15.96 21.33
N TYR A 83 -5.65 -16.35 20.10
CA TYR A 83 -5.49 -17.74 19.66
C TYR A 83 -4.03 -18.15 19.51
N GLY A 84 -3.08 -17.26 19.85
CA GLY A 84 -1.65 -17.50 19.75
C GLY A 84 -1.03 -17.27 18.37
N PHE A 85 -1.78 -16.80 17.38
CA PHE A 85 -1.27 -16.49 16.05
C PHE A 85 -0.58 -15.13 16.03
N LEU A 86 0.56 -15.06 15.37
CA LEU A 86 1.25 -13.78 15.15
C LEU A 86 0.45 -12.90 14.17
N ARG A 87 0.16 -11.67 14.60
CA ARG A 87 -0.54 -10.65 13.82
C ARG A 87 0.24 -9.36 13.81
N THR A 88 0.17 -8.65 12.69
CA THR A 88 0.74 -7.31 12.57
C THR A 88 -0.31 -6.29 13.01
N TYR A 89 0.12 -5.36 13.85
CA TYR A 89 -0.69 -4.26 14.37
C TYR A 89 -0.12 -2.94 13.88
N ALA A 90 -1.00 -2.06 13.42
CA ALA A 90 -0.74 -0.69 12.97
C ALA A 90 -1.12 0.28 14.08
N TRP A 91 -0.19 1.08 14.58
CA TRP A 91 -0.45 2.09 15.59
C TRP A 91 -1.07 3.34 14.94
N LEU A 92 -2.36 3.57 15.17
CA LEU A 92 -3.06 4.75 14.65
C LEU A 92 -2.73 6.00 15.48
N ASN A 93 -2.63 5.85 16.80
CA ASN A 93 -2.25 6.89 17.77
C ASN A 93 -1.61 6.24 19.00
N ASP A 94 -1.39 7.00 20.08
CA ASP A 94 -0.73 6.52 21.30
C ASP A 94 -1.52 5.44 22.06
N ASP A 95 -2.84 5.39 21.88
CA ASP A 95 -3.71 4.53 22.65
C ASP A 95 -4.23 3.32 21.84
N VAL A 96 -4.24 3.43 20.52
CA VAL A 96 -4.93 2.44 19.66
C VAL A 96 -4.04 1.92 18.55
N ALA A 97 -3.85 0.60 18.57
CA ALA A 97 -3.31 -0.16 17.44
C ALA A 97 -4.41 -1.05 16.85
N MET A 98 -4.57 -1.02 15.53
CA MET A 98 -5.47 -1.90 14.80
C MET A 98 -4.71 -3.08 14.20
N SER A 99 -5.26 -4.27 14.34
CA SER A 99 -4.71 -5.46 13.70
C SER A 99 -4.94 -5.46 12.19
N GLU A 100 -4.13 -6.21 11.46
CA GLU A 100 -4.31 -6.44 10.02
C GLU A 100 -5.69 -7.02 9.66
N HIS A 101 -6.40 -7.63 10.62
CA HIS A 101 -7.78 -8.13 10.44
C HIS A 101 -8.81 -7.01 10.55
N GLU A 102 -8.62 -6.08 11.47
CA GLU A 102 -9.50 -4.90 11.61
C GLU A 102 -9.33 -3.95 10.42
N LEU A 103 -8.15 -3.93 9.78
CA LEU A 103 -7.88 -3.19 8.56
C LEU A 103 -8.44 -3.85 7.30
N ASN A 104 -9.02 -5.05 7.40
CA ASN A 104 -9.68 -5.70 6.26
C ASN A 104 -11.06 -5.09 6.01
N PRO A 105 -11.30 -4.44 4.87
CA PRO A 105 -12.58 -3.81 4.56
C PRO A 105 -13.70 -4.83 4.29
N GLY A 106 -13.36 -6.09 4.01
CA GLY A 106 -14.33 -7.12 3.63
C GLY A 106 -14.95 -6.92 2.25
N SER A 107 -14.40 -6.05 1.41
CA SER A 107 -14.83 -5.88 0.02
C SER A 107 -14.54 -7.13 -0.82
N GLU A 108 -15.19 -7.23 -1.98
CA GLU A 108 -15.08 -8.40 -2.87
C GLU A 108 -13.61 -8.74 -3.17
N ARG A 109 -12.82 -7.70 -3.44
CA ARG A 109 -11.36 -7.76 -3.60
C ARG A 109 -10.72 -6.71 -2.73
N ALA A 110 -9.69 -7.06 -1.98
CA ALA A 110 -8.99 -6.09 -1.14
C ALA A 110 -7.48 -6.31 -1.13
N THR A 111 -6.74 -5.21 -1.09
CA THR A 111 -5.31 -5.18 -0.83
C THR A 111 -5.05 -4.34 0.42
N LEU A 112 -4.30 -4.89 1.38
CA LEU A 112 -3.76 -4.16 2.51
C LEU A 112 -2.24 -4.05 2.33
N ILE A 113 -1.73 -2.83 2.33
CA ILE A 113 -0.30 -2.54 2.33
C ILE A 113 0.05 -1.97 3.70
N MET A 114 0.96 -2.61 4.42
CA MET A 114 1.43 -2.20 5.74
C MET A 114 2.90 -1.78 5.65
N ASP A 115 3.13 -0.48 5.51
CA ASP A 115 4.46 0.12 5.57
C ASP A 115 4.79 0.47 7.01
N CYS A 116 5.21 -0.56 7.75
CA CYS A 116 5.55 -0.47 9.16
C CYS A 116 6.49 -1.58 9.59
N CYS A 117 7.15 -1.36 10.74
CA CYS A 117 7.96 -2.39 11.41
C CYS A 117 7.12 -3.60 11.82
N ARG A 118 7.75 -4.78 11.77
CA ARG A 118 7.16 -6.04 12.24
C ARG A 118 7.98 -6.69 13.37
N LYS A 119 8.57 -5.86 14.21
CA LYS A 119 9.29 -6.32 15.42
C LYS A 119 8.33 -6.75 16.51
N VAL A 120 8.76 -7.70 17.32
CA VAL A 120 8.00 -8.19 18.50
C VAL A 120 8.04 -7.17 19.65
N GLN A 121 8.96 -6.20 19.61
CA GLN A 121 9.04 -5.07 20.54
C GLN A 121 9.33 -3.79 19.78
N LEU A 122 8.59 -2.73 20.10
CA LEU A 122 8.81 -1.39 19.55
C LEU A 122 10.20 -0.88 19.94
N GLN A 123 11.05 -0.66 18.94
CA GLN A 123 12.22 0.20 19.06
C GLN A 123 11.87 1.53 18.39
N LEU A 124 11.97 2.61 19.16
CA LEU A 124 11.82 3.96 18.62
C LEU A 124 13.06 4.28 17.77
N ILE A 125 12.86 4.54 16.51
CA ILE A 125 13.88 5.03 15.60
C ILE A 125 13.56 6.51 15.36
N ASN A 126 14.57 7.38 15.54
CA ASN A 126 14.46 8.81 15.24
C ASN A 126 14.95 9.00 13.81
N GLU A 127 14.09 9.44 12.92
CA GLU A 127 14.46 9.64 11.53
C GLU A 127 13.90 10.96 10.96
N SER A 128 14.69 11.56 10.08
CA SER A 128 14.37 12.79 9.34
C SER A 128 14.30 12.46 7.85
N MET A 129 13.27 12.94 7.15
CA MET A 129 13.09 12.69 5.73
C MET A 129 12.90 13.96 4.90
N GLU A 130 13.41 13.90 3.66
CA GLU A 130 13.25 14.93 2.66
C GLU A 130 11.92 14.80 1.91
N LYS A 131 11.34 15.97 1.54
CA LYS A 131 10.13 16.03 0.71
C LYS A 131 10.46 15.65 -0.73
N TYR A 132 9.66 14.75 -1.29
CA TYR A 132 9.75 14.39 -2.71
C TYR A 132 8.52 14.88 -3.48
N ALA A 133 8.78 15.48 -4.65
CA ALA A 133 7.78 15.75 -5.66
C ALA A 133 7.83 14.63 -6.71
N LEU A 134 6.70 13.97 -6.96
CA LEU A 134 6.54 13.07 -8.09
C LEU A 134 6.15 13.91 -9.31
N ASP A 135 7.01 13.94 -10.33
CA ASP A 135 6.66 14.54 -11.62
C ASP A 135 5.57 13.69 -12.31
N GLU A 136 4.47 14.31 -12.70
CA GLU A 136 3.41 13.67 -13.47
C GLU A 136 3.92 13.28 -14.86
N LEU A 137 3.97 11.97 -15.12
CA LEU A 137 4.05 11.45 -16.48
C LEU A 137 2.63 11.47 -17.08
N VAL A 138 2.28 12.55 -17.73
CA VAL A 138 1.03 12.65 -18.51
C VAL A 138 1.27 12.00 -19.87
N LEU A 139 0.71 10.84 -20.10
CA LEU A 139 0.75 10.16 -21.39
C LEU A 139 -0.65 10.16 -22.02
N ASN A 140 -0.73 10.80 -23.18
CA ASN A 140 -1.96 10.91 -23.96
C ASN A 140 -2.19 9.60 -24.77
N GLY A 141 -3.39 9.02 -24.66
CA GLY A 141 -3.87 8.03 -25.63
C GLY A 141 -4.40 6.70 -25.08
N VAL A 142 -4.06 6.30 -23.86
CA VAL A 142 -4.55 5.04 -23.29
C VAL A 142 -5.42 5.28 -22.06
N ASP A 143 -6.61 4.67 -22.06
CA ASP A 143 -7.46 4.63 -20.86
C ASP A 143 -6.88 3.60 -19.86
N THR A 144 -5.84 4.03 -19.13
CA THR A 144 -5.16 3.21 -18.14
C THR A 144 -6.11 2.79 -17.01
N ARG A 145 -7.14 3.60 -16.70
CA ARG A 145 -8.20 3.24 -15.76
C ARG A 145 -8.94 1.98 -16.23
N LYS A 146 -9.36 1.96 -17.50
CA LYS A 146 -10.08 0.81 -18.08
C LYS A 146 -9.21 -0.43 -18.11
N VAL A 147 -7.92 -0.27 -18.39
CA VAL A 147 -6.96 -1.38 -18.35
C VAL A 147 -6.88 -1.94 -16.93
N TYR A 148 -6.72 -1.09 -15.93
CA TYR A 148 -6.65 -1.49 -14.51
C TYR A 148 -7.92 -2.22 -14.07
N GLU A 149 -9.10 -1.69 -14.42
CA GLU A 149 -10.40 -2.28 -14.09
C GLU A 149 -10.60 -3.64 -14.77
N ASN A 150 -10.22 -3.78 -16.04
CA ASN A 150 -10.28 -5.06 -16.76
C ASN A 150 -9.38 -6.13 -16.13
N GLU A 151 -8.18 -5.74 -15.69
CA GLU A 151 -7.28 -6.65 -14.99
C GLU A 151 -7.84 -7.10 -13.63
N LEU A 152 -8.45 -6.19 -12.87
CA LEU A 152 -9.15 -6.53 -11.63
C LEU A 152 -10.30 -7.52 -11.86
N ASP A 153 -11.06 -7.37 -12.95
CA ASP A 153 -12.15 -8.28 -13.29
C ASP A 153 -11.72 -9.71 -13.49
N MET A 154 -10.51 -9.90 -14.00
CA MET A 154 -9.94 -11.22 -14.24
C MET A 154 -9.32 -11.84 -12.98
N CYS A 155 -9.23 -11.11 -11.88
CA CYS A 155 -8.65 -11.61 -10.64
C CYS A 155 -9.70 -12.27 -9.75
N GLU A 156 -9.29 -13.31 -9.03
CA GLU A 156 -10.12 -13.95 -8.01
C GLU A 156 -10.42 -12.98 -6.87
N THR A 157 -11.57 -13.17 -6.22
CA THR A 157 -11.97 -12.45 -5.01
C THR A 157 -11.04 -12.73 -3.83
N GLY A 158 -11.07 -11.89 -2.81
CA GLY A 158 -10.43 -12.12 -1.52
C GLY A 158 -9.46 -11.01 -1.10
N PHE A 159 -8.73 -11.29 -0.04
CA PHE A 159 -7.90 -10.33 0.67
C PHE A 159 -6.41 -10.64 0.49
N VAL A 160 -5.67 -9.67 -0.02
CA VAL A 160 -4.21 -9.71 -0.21
C VAL A 160 -3.56 -8.80 0.82
N LYS A 161 -2.50 -9.27 1.47
CA LYS A 161 -1.70 -8.50 2.42
C LYS A 161 -0.28 -8.35 1.92
N VAL A 162 0.23 -7.15 2.05
CA VAL A 162 1.62 -6.78 1.73
C VAL A 162 2.22 -6.12 2.95
N TYR A 163 3.43 -6.51 3.30
CA TYR A 163 4.16 -5.96 4.43
C TYR A 163 5.51 -5.45 3.97
N ALA A 164 5.92 -4.31 4.50
CA ALA A 164 7.20 -3.68 4.20
C ALA A 164 8.41 -4.51 4.67
N ALA A 165 8.21 -5.35 5.68
CA ALA A 165 9.27 -6.17 6.29
C ALA A 165 8.73 -7.54 6.71
N ASP A 166 9.61 -8.52 6.86
CA ASP A 166 9.23 -9.83 7.44
C ASP A 166 9.14 -9.75 8.98
N ILE A 167 8.57 -10.79 9.59
CA ILE A 167 8.42 -10.89 11.04
C ILE A 167 9.81 -10.82 11.69
N GLY A 168 9.93 -9.95 12.68
CA GLY A 168 11.19 -9.69 13.38
C GLY A 168 12.06 -8.61 12.75
N GLN A 169 11.69 -8.09 11.58
CA GLN A 169 12.44 -7.02 10.89
C GLN A 169 11.85 -5.63 11.13
N SER A 170 12.69 -4.60 10.94
CA SER A 170 12.25 -3.20 10.83
C SER A 170 11.97 -2.85 9.38
N ALA A 171 10.99 -2.00 9.14
CA ALA A 171 10.98 -1.15 7.98
C ALA A 171 11.93 0.04 8.27
N THR A 172 12.80 0.38 7.34
CA THR A 172 13.71 1.52 7.47
C THR A 172 13.06 2.74 6.83
N ASP A 173 13.25 3.91 7.43
CA ASP A 173 12.63 5.15 6.93
C ASP A 173 13.47 5.76 5.79
N ASP A 174 14.80 5.58 5.80
CA ASP A 174 15.69 6.11 4.76
C ASP A 174 15.43 5.49 3.38
N GLU A 175 15.00 4.22 3.35
CA GLU A 175 14.62 3.50 2.15
C GLU A 175 13.23 2.91 2.37
N SER A 176 12.21 3.79 2.48
CA SER A 176 10.87 3.32 2.80
C SER A 176 10.35 2.38 1.73
N PHE A 177 9.63 1.38 2.17
CA PHE A 177 9.00 0.42 1.28
C PHE A 177 8.03 1.09 0.31
N SER A 178 7.20 2.03 0.78
CA SER A 178 6.26 2.79 -0.06
C SER A 178 6.99 3.52 -1.18
N ARG A 179 8.08 4.22 -0.86
CA ARG A 179 8.91 4.91 -1.84
C ARG A 179 9.51 3.94 -2.84
N THR A 180 10.17 2.89 -2.35
CA THR A 180 10.81 1.88 -3.19
C THR A 180 9.81 1.19 -4.10
N LEU A 181 8.58 0.94 -3.61
CA LEU A 181 7.52 0.33 -4.41
C LEU A 181 7.08 1.24 -5.57
N ILE A 182 6.95 2.54 -5.35
CA ILE A 182 6.51 3.51 -6.36
C ILE A 182 7.64 3.87 -7.33
N GLU A 183 8.81 4.28 -6.81
CA GLU A 183 9.96 4.72 -7.62
C GLU A 183 10.61 3.57 -8.37
N GLY A 184 10.75 2.40 -7.74
CA GLY A 184 11.31 1.21 -8.38
C GLY A 184 10.51 0.76 -9.60
N LEU A 185 9.18 0.96 -9.58
CA LEU A 185 8.35 0.74 -10.77
C LEU A 185 8.64 1.75 -11.86
N ARG A 186 8.76 3.04 -11.51
CA ARG A 186 9.07 4.11 -12.47
C ARG A 186 10.40 3.82 -13.20
N ASP A 187 11.43 3.46 -12.45
CA ASP A 187 12.73 3.11 -13.02
C ASP A 187 12.66 1.87 -13.93
N ALA A 188 11.92 0.85 -13.51
CA ALA A 188 11.73 -0.35 -14.31
C ALA A 188 10.95 -0.09 -15.61
N TYR A 189 10.03 0.88 -15.62
CA TYR A 189 9.33 1.31 -16.83
C TYR A 189 10.25 2.03 -17.80
N VAL A 190 11.01 3.00 -17.31
CA VAL A 190 11.94 3.79 -18.14
C VAL A 190 12.95 2.88 -18.84
N HIS A 191 13.38 1.81 -18.18
CA HIS A 191 14.36 0.86 -18.74
C HIS A 191 13.75 -0.31 -19.53
N GLY A 192 12.42 -0.32 -19.75
CA GLY A 192 11.74 -1.33 -20.57
C GLY A 192 11.69 -2.73 -19.98
N ASN A 193 11.94 -2.89 -18.68
CA ASN A 193 12.09 -4.18 -18.01
C ASN A 193 10.76 -4.76 -17.48
N MET A 194 9.61 -4.13 -17.78
CA MET A 194 8.31 -4.55 -17.23
C MET A 194 7.23 -4.61 -18.31
N GLY A 195 6.34 -5.58 -18.16
CA GLY A 195 5.18 -5.74 -19.03
C GLY A 195 4.13 -4.63 -18.87
N ARG A 196 3.07 -4.70 -19.67
CA ARG A 196 1.99 -3.73 -19.73
C ARG A 196 1.30 -3.45 -18.38
N VAL A 197 1.11 -4.50 -17.60
CA VAL A 197 0.48 -4.43 -16.26
C VAL A 197 1.41 -5.09 -15.27
N VAL A 198 1.71 -4.38 -14.19
CA VAL A 198 2.46 -4.92 -13.06
C VAL A 198 1.47 -5.26 -11.96
N ASN A 199 1.44 -6.52 -11.56
CA ASN A 199 0.64 -6.91 -10.43
C ASN A 199 1.38 -6.65 -9.10
N ILE A 200 0.63 -6.61 -8.01
CA ILE A 200 1.16 -6.27 -6.68
C ILE A 200 2.26 -7.24 -6.20
N ARG A 201 2.19 -8.54 -6.56
CA ARG A 201 3.24 -9.50 -6.19
C ARG A 201 4.57 -9.18 -6.86
N ASP A 202 4.51 -8.87 -8.16
CA ASP A 202 5.73 -8.57 -8.93
C ASP A 202 6.33 -7.22 -8.51
N ALA A 203 5.48 -6.24 -8.15
CA ALA A 203 5.92 -4.97 -7.57
C ALA A 203 6.64 -5.18 -6.22
N VAL A 204 6.10 -6.01 -5.33
CA VAL A 204 6.73 -6.36 -4.05
C VAL A 204 8.06 -7.09 -4.26
N ASN A 205 8.11 -8.02 -5.22
CA ASN A 205 9.35 -8.72 -5.55
C ASN A 205 10.43 -7.77 -6.11
N LEU A 206 10.03 -6.77 -6.90
CA LEU A 206 10.94 -5.74 -7.39
C LEU A 206 11.47 -4.90 -6.23
N ALA A 207 10.61 -4.40 -5.36
CA ALA A 207 11.01 -3.65 -4.17
C ALA A 207 11.98 -4.45 -3.29
N GLY A 208 11.75 -5.75 -3.12
CA GLY A 208 12.64 -6.62 -2.36
C GLY A 208 14.05 -6.81 -2.96
N ARG A 209 14.26 -6.46 -4.23
CA ARG A 209 15.60 -6.46 -4.86
C ARG A 209 16.35 -5.15 -4.65
N ILE A 210 15.61 -4.07 -4.35
CA ILE A 210 16.15 -2.70 -4.18
C ILE A 210 16.42 -2.44 -2.69
N LEU A 211 15.51 -2.88 -1.82
CA LEU A 211 15.61 -2.70 -0.38
C LEU A 211 16.84 -3.41 0.22
N PRO A 212 17.35 -2.88 1.35
CA PRO A 212 18.50 -3.48 2.02
C PRO A 212 18.18 -4.90 2.53
N PRO A 213 19.18 -5.81 2.61
CA PRO A 213 18.96 -7.23 2.95
C PRO A 213 18.27 -7.47 4.30
N GLN A 214 18.34 -6.52 5.24
CA GLN A 214 17.69 -6.58 6.56
C GLN A 214 16.20 -6.22 6.52
N GLN A 215 15.69 -5.79 5.36
CA GLN A 215 14.27 -5.49 5.14
C GLN A 215 13.75 -6.32 3.96
N THR A 216 13.00 -7.35 4.26
CA THR A 216 12.43 -8.26 3.26
C THR A 216 10.93 -8.04 3.18
N PRO A 217 10.42 -7.41 2.11
CA PRO A 217 8.98 -7.23 1.96
C PRO A 217 8.28 -8.57 1.70
N VAL A 218 7.06 -8.69 2.22
CA VAL A 218 6.30 -9.95 2.15
C VAL A 218 4.97 -9.74 1.43
N TYR A 219 4.73 -10.55 0.41
CA TYR A 219 3.44 -10.69 -0.24
C TYR A 219 2.69 -11.92 0.29
N ASN A 220 1.48 -11.70 0.80
CA ASN A 220 0.58 -12.76 1.27
C ASN A 220 -0.78 -12.65 0.58
N GLY A 221 -0.90 -13.26 -0.58
CA GLY A 221 -2.13 -13.31 -1.39
C GLY A 221 -2.76 -14.69 -1.49
N GLY A 222 -2.21 -15.69 -0.78
CA GLY A 222 -2.65 -17.08 -0.90
C GLY A 222 -2.35 -17.67 -2.29
N ARG A 223 -3.00 -18.80 -2.59
CA ARG A 223 -2.93 -19.43 -3.93
C ARG A 223 -3.88 -18.71 -4.87
N ARG A 224 -3.32 -18.02 -5.89
CA ARG A 224 -4.07 -17.29 -6.91
C ARG A 224 -3.49 -17.60 -8.28
N LEU A 225 -4.37 -17.70 -9.26
CA LEU A 225 -3.97 -17.79 -10.67
C LEU A 225 -3.55 -16.41 -11.18
N LYS A 226 -4.25 -15.35 -10.73
CA LYS A 226 -4.00 -13.98 -11.13
C LYS A 226 -3.91 -13.05 -9.91
N HIS A 227 -2.86 -12.23 -9.85
CA HIS A 227 -2.64 -11.25 -8.78
C HIS A 227 -3.24 -9.90 -9.17
N TYR A 228 -3.71 -9.13 -8.18
CA TYR A 228 -4.32 -7.81 -8.42
C TYR A 228 -3.34 -6.87 -9.13
N PRO A 229 -3.82 -6.09 -10.11
CA PRO A 229 -3.00 -5.07 -10.75
C PRO A 229 -2.56 -4.05 -9.70
N PHE A 230 -1.37 -3.53 -9.87
CA PHE A 230 -0.80 -2.50 -9.02
C PHE A 230 -0.45 -1.26 -9.84
N ALA A 231 0.19 -1.46 -10.99
CA ALA A 231 0.57 -0.37 -11.86
C ALA A 231 0.36 -0.74 -13.33
N ILE A 232 0.15 0.28 -14.15
CA ILE A 232 0.04 0.20 -15.60
C ILE A 232 1.28 0.82 -16.22
N ASN A 233 1.91 0.13 -17.18
CA ASN A 233 2.99 0.72 -17.95
C ASN A 233 2.41 1.55 -19.10
N PRO A 234 2.43 2.88 -19.02
CA PRO A 234 1.83 3.72 -20.04
C PRO A 234 2.63 3.71 -21.35
N LEU A 235 3.94 3.41 -21.32
CA LEU A 235 4.82 3.45 -22.49
C LEU A 235 4.62 2.27 -23.46
N VAL A 236 3.96 1.19 -23.07
CA VAL A 236 3.73 0.01 -23.92
C VAL A 236 2.55 0.20 -24.88
N TYR A 237 1.93 1.38 -24.87
CA TYR A 237 0.75 1.69 -25.68
C TYR A 237 1.02 2.69 -26.80
N GLU A 238 2.27 3.09 -26.97
CA GLU A 238 2.73 3.82 -28.15
C GLU A 238 3.17 2.85 -29.26
#